data_90511dda58ab5ba01269c1630f845339
#
_entry.id   90511dda58ab5ba01269c1630f845339
#
_cell.length_a   1.000
_cell.length_b   1.000
_cell.length_c   1.000
_cell.angle_alpha   90.00
_cell.angle_beta   90.00
_cell.angle_gamma   90.00
#
_symmetry.space_group_name_H-M   'P 1'
#
loop_
_entity.id
_entity.type
_entity.pdbx_description
1 polymer ?
#
loop_
_entity_poly.entity_id
_entity_poly.type
_entity_poly.pdbx_seq_one_letter_code
_entity_poly.pdbx_strand_id
1 'polypeptide(L)'
;MIMDCITKKKVLEDSIDKRRENRKHTYRKCFAQRSGISQDGNFFNVPFLNCKKVFEDQTPLLLFKCKQPYSYGYFRRINNEHELEMIGNWENKQGGLVYLHDCLSLSIALDFNFCQDEIKGRSRTYLGELEQKAKYQQNEESIERIVEKIIETIDFISFYKEADFVCAVPAPPSKHFDLPHEIVSRVSQKISKPNITDHFEFKQKKLWSAKECSLEEKWEKWEDTGVLFKENIQGKTVLLIDDLYQSGISLQYIAMKLQDAGCDEVYGLTVIKSWSDTDNN
;
A
#
# COMPACT_ATOMS: atom_id res chain seq x y z
N MET A 1 2.73 -23.45 -8.60
CA MET A 1 1.75 -23.58 -9.73
C MET A 1 1.59 -22.20 -10.33
N ILE A 2 2.02 -21.99 -11.57
CA ILE A 2 1.90 -20.69 -12.25
C ILE A 2 0.42 -20.48 -12.59
N MET A 3 -0.20 -19.44 -12.05
CA MET A 3 -1.56 -19.04 -12.41
C MET A 3 -1.60 -18.60 -13.86
N ASP A 4 -2.61 -19.06 -14.63
CA ASP A 4 -2.83 -18.57 -15.99
C ASP A 4 -3.33 -17.11 -16.01
N CYS A 5 -3.25 -16.46 -17.16
CA CYS A 5 -3.60 -15.04 -17.32
C CYS A 5 -5.09 -14.77 -16.98
N ILE A 6 -5.99 -15.70 -17.31
CA ILE A 6 -7.44 -15.54 -17.02
C ILE A 6 -7.69 -15.58 -15.53
N THR A 7 -7.08 -16.53 -14.82
CA THR A 7 -7.19 -16.65 -13.36
C THR A 7 -6.63 -15.43 -12.66
N LYS A 8 -5.49 -14.88 -13.13
CA LYS A 8 -4.89 -13.67 -12.59
C LYS A 8 -5.78 -12.45 -12.78
N LYS A 9 -6.33 -12.27 -13.98
CA LYS A 9 -7.26 -11.18 -14.27
C LYS A 9 -8.47 -11.25 -13.35
N LYS A 10 -9.04 -12.44 -13.16
CA LYS A 10 -10.17 -12.65 -12.26
C LYS A 10 -9.84 -12.32 -10.81
N VAL A 11 -8.67 -12.74 -10.30
CA VAL A 11 -8.22 -12.39 -8.94
C VAL A 11 -8.08 -10.88 -8.78
N LEU A 12 -7.57 -10.19 -9.79
CA LEU A 12 -7.46 -8.74 -9.78
C LEU A 12 -8.84 -8.07 -9.80
N GLU A 13 -9.73 -8.51 -10.65
CA GLU A 13 -11.12 -8.02 -10.74
C GLU A 13 -11.85 -8.20 -9.41
N ASP A 14 -11.78 -9.39 -8.81
CA ASP A 14 -12.35 -9.65 -7.47
C ASP A 14 -11.77 -8.73 -6.40
N SER A 15 -10.48 -8.43 -6.48
CA SER A 15 -9.80 -7.51 -5.55
C SER A 15 -10.22 -6.06 -5.77
N ILE A 16 -10.42 -5.65 -7.03
CA ILE A 16 -10.94 -4.33 -7.40
C ILE A 16 -12.36 -4.16 -6.90
N ASP A 17 -13.22 -5.15 -7.08
CA ASP A 17 -14.61 -5.10 -6.64
C ASP A 17 -14.70 -5.00 -5.12
N LYS A 18 -13.95 -5.82 -4.40
CA LYS A 18 -13.84 -5.72 -2.93
C LYS A 18 -13.33 -4.35 -2.47
N ARG A 19 -12.38 -3.77 -3.19
CA ARG A 19 -11.90 -2.42 -2.90
C ARG A 19 -12.96 -1.37 -3.18
N ARG A 20 -13.74 -1.50 -4.26
CA ARG A 20 -14.87 -0.62 -4.58
C ARG A 20 -15.94 -0.67 -3.51
N GLU A 21 -16.31 -1.85 -3.04
CA GLU A 21 -17.26 -2.04 -1.93
C GLU A 21 -16.79 -1.37 -0.64
N ASN A 22 -15.48 -1.45 -0.37
CA ASN A 22 -14.84 -0.89 0.81
C ASN A 22 -14.29 0.53 0.61
N ARG A 23 -14.62 1.18 -0.49
CA ARG A 23 -14.13 2.49 -0.90
C ARG A 23 -14.25 3.56 0.18
N LYS A 24 -15.37 3.59 0.89
CA LYS A 24 -15.60 4.50 2.01
C LYS A 24 -14.54 4.33 3.12
N HIS A 25 -13.95 3.16 3.24
CA HIS A 25 -12.93 2.85 4.23
C HIS A 25 -11.52 3.20 3.77
N THR A 26 -11.26 3.25 2.46
CA THR A 26 -9.97 3.72 1.90
C THR A 26 -9.89 5.22 1.74
N TYR A 27 -11.01 5.92 1.85
CA TYR A 27 -11.08 7.38 1.70
C TYR A 27 -10.62 8.15 2.91
N ARG A 28 -10.58 7.53 4.07
CA ARG A 28 -10.27 8.26 5.29
C ARG A 28 -8.89 7.92 5.73
N LYS A 29 -8.22 9.00 6.02
CA LYS A 29 -6.97 9.01 6.70
C LYS A 29 -7.12 8.24 7.99
N CYS A 30 -6.21 7.35 8.14
CA CYS A 30 -6.00 6.42 9.20
C CYS A 30 -7.26 5.70 9.70
N PHE A 31 -7.05 4.55 9.97
CA PHE A 31 -7.84 3.60 10.67
C PHE A 31 -8.56 4.18 11.91
N ALA A 32 -7.88 4.99 12.72
CA ALA A 32 -8.42 5.63 13.91
C ALA A 32 -9.67 6.52 13.67
N GLN A 33 -9.81 7.09 12.49
CA GLN A 33 -10.96 7.95 12.17
C GLN A 33 -12.26 7.19 11.90
N ARG A 34 -12.18 5.86 11.63
CA ARG A 34 -13.36 5.05 11.33
C ARG A 34 -13.56 3.86 12.21
N SER A 35 -12.50 3.33 12.64
CA SER A 35 -12.55 2.20 13.51
C SER A 35 -12.26 2.75 14.86
N GLY A 36 -11.83 3.07 15.51
CA GLY A 36 -11.62 3.56 16.82
C GLY A 36 -12.57 2.95 17.80
N ILE A 37 -12.57 3.54 18.91
CA ILE A 37 -13.39 3.18 20.06
C ILE A 37 -14.80 3.65 19.80
N SER A 38 -15.79 2.82 20.07
CA SER A 38 -17.20 3.20 20.03
C SER A 38 -17.52 4.36 20.99
N GLN A 39 -18.59 5.11 20.72
CA GLN A 39 -18.97 6.27 21.54
C GLN A 39 -19.18 5.95 23.00
N ASP A 40 -19.62 4.73 23.31
CA ASP A 40 -19.81 4.23 24.69
C ASP A 40 -18.52 3.68 25.33
N GLY A 41 -17.39 3.71 24.63
CA GLY A 41 -16.10 3.22 25.10
C GLY A 41 -15.98 1.69 25.20
N ASN A 42 -16.99 0.94 24.76
CA ASN A 42 -17.07 -0.50 25.01
C ASN A 42 -16.43 -1.38 23.94
N PHE A 43 -16.26 -0.85 22.71
CA PHE A 43 -15.77 -1.64 21.58
C PHE A 43 -14.69 -0.89 20.80
N PHE A 44 -13.72 -1.66 20.33
CA PHE A 44 -12.72 -1.23 19.35
C PHE A 44 -12.93 -1.98 18.05
N ASN A 45 -12.87 -1.26 16.91
CA ASN A 45 -13.16 -1.79 15.59
C ASN A 45 -12.05 -1.44 14.60
N VAL A 46 -11.76 -2.37 13.69
CA VAL A 46 -10.84 -2.16 12.56
C VAL A 46 -11.50 -2.57 11.24
N PRO A 47 -11.27 -1.81 10.13
CA PRO A 47 -12.01 -2.02 8.89
C PRO A 47 -11.55 -3.25 8.09
N PHE A 48 -10.27 -3.60 8.13
CA PHE A 48 -9.67 -4.58 7.22
C PHE A 48 -8.86 -5.65 7.95
N LEU A 49 -8.69 -6.78 7.28
CA LEU A 49 -7.80 -7.85 7.73
C LEU A 49 -6.35 -7.36 7.91
N ASN A 50 -5.90 -6.47 7.05
CA ASN A 50 -4.56 -5.90 7.11
C ASN A 50 -4.34 -5.11 8.42
N CYS A 51 -5.28 -4.27 8.80
CA CYS A 51 -5.24 -3.60 10.09
C CYS A 51 -5.26 -4.58 11.26
N LYS A 52 -6.11 -5.61 11.18
CA LYS A 52 -6.16 -6.67 12.20
C LYS A 52 -4.79 -7.34 12.38
N LYS A 53 -4.15 -7.74 11.28
CA LYS A 53 -2.82 -8.37 11.33
C LYS A 53 -1.81 -7.50 12.06
N VAL A 54 -1.73 -6.22 11.72
CA VAL A 54 -0.79 -5.28 12.34
C VAL A 54 -1.14 -5.04 13.82
N PHE A 55 -2.42 -4.87 14.14
CA PHE A 55 -2.85 -4.68 15.51
C PHE A 55 -2.51 -5.88 16.41
N GLU A 56 -2.80 -7.10 15.95
CA GLU A 56 -2.53 -8.33 16.70
C GLU A 56 -1.06 -8.69 16.79
N ASP A 57 -0.23 -8.22 15.83
CA ASP A 57 1.21 -8.35 15.89
C ASP A 57 1.83 -7.39 16.93
N GLN A 58 1.27 -6.19 17.03
CA GLN A 58 1.82 -5.12 17.88
C GLN A 58 1.19 -5.05 19.28
N THR A 59 0.14 -5.81 19.53
CA THR A 59 -0.55 -5.86 20.82
C THR A 59 -0.89 -7.29 21.19
N PRO A 60 -1.00 -7.63 22.48
CA PRO A 60 -1.47 -8.96 22.90
C PRO A 60 -2.99 -9.15 22.77
N LEU A 61 -3.67 -8.21 22.10
CA LEU A 61 -5.12 -8.17 22.00
C LEU A 61 -5.58 -8.77 20.67
N LEU A 62 -6.59 -9.66 20.72
CA LEU A 62 -7.17 -10.29 19.54
C LEU A 62 -8.45 -9.57 19.09
N LEU A 63 -8.64 -9.51 17.77
CA LEU A 63 -9.84 -8.97 17.13
C LEU A 63 -10.66 -10.10 16.47
N PHE A 64 -11.97 -10.02 16.61
CA PHE A 64 -12.91 -11.00 16.11
C PHE A 64 -13.66 -10.46 14.89
N LYS A 65 -13.94 -11.33 13.92
CA LYS A 65 -14.70 -10.94 12.73
C LYS A 65 -16.12 -10.54 13.14
N CYS A 66 -16.59 -9.41 12.65
CA CYS A 66 -17.97 -8.99 12.85
C CYS A 66 -18.91 -9.95 12.13
N LYS A 67 -19.95 -10.43 12.83
CA LYS A 67 -20.92 -11.40 12.28
C LYS A 67 -22.12 -10.74 11.59
N GLN A 68 -22.22 -9.41 11.65
CA GLN A 68 -23.34 -8.71 11.04
C GLN A 68 -23.13 -8.55 9.53
N PRO A 69 -24.18 -8.74 8.69
CA PRO A 69 -24.07 -8.79 7.24
C PRO A 69 -23.60 -7.48 6.58
N TYR A 70 -23.59 -6.37 7.31
CA TYR A 70 -23.17 -5.06 6.81
C TYR A 70 -21.88 -4.52 7.44
N SER A 71 -21.18 -5.35 8.25
CA SER A 71 -19.93 -4.94 8.90
C SER A 71 -18.77 -5.74 8.34
N TYR A 72 -17.92 -5.06 7.57
CA TYR A 72 -16.74 -5.64 6.91
C TYR A 72 -15.49 -5.70 7.80
N GLY A 73 -15.64 -5.35 9.09
CA GLY A 73 -14.51 -5.17 9.98
C GLY A 73 -14.30 -6.29 11.00
N TYR A 74 -13.35 -6.01 11.85
CA TYR A 74 -13.02 -6.83 13.01
C TYR A 74 -13.19 -5.97 14.26
N PHE A 75 -13.56 -6.59 15.38
CA PHE A 75 -13.85 -5.89 16.62
C PHE A 75 -13.35 -6.66 17.83
N ARG A 76 -13.23 -5.96 18.94
CA ARG A 76 -13.15 -6.54 20.28
C ARG A 76 -13.92 -5.69 21.30
N ARG A 77 -14.42 -6.32 22.33
CA ARG A 77 -14.92 -5.64 23.52
C ARG A 77 -13.74 -5.17 24.36
N ILE A 78 -13.78 -3.95 24.84
CA ILE A 78 -12.83 -3.37 25.78
C ILE A 78 -13.28 -3.78 27.18
N ASN A 79 -12.41 -4.45 27.93
CA ASN A 79 -12.79 -5.06 29.21
C ASN A 79 -12.33 -4.23 30.42
N ASN A 80 -11.36 -3.34 30.25
CA ASN A 80 -10.80 -2.53 31.34
C ASN A 80 -10.01 -1.32 30.77
N GLU A 81 -9.63 -0.41 31.68
CA GLU A 81 -8.87 0.81 31.34
C GLU A 81 -7.50 0.52 30.73
N HIS A 82 -6.83 -0.53 31.14
CA HIS A 82 -5.52 -0.91 30.60
C HIS A 82 -5.62 -1.30 29.11
N GLU A 83 -6.64 -2.07 28.73
CA GLU A 83 -6.91 -2.36 27.29
C GLU A 83 -7.23 -1.07 26.51
N LEU A 84 -8.00 -0.18 27.10
CA LEU A 84 -8.36 1.11 26.50
C LEU A 84 -7.10 1.97 26.25
N GLU A 85 -6.23 2.07 27.23
CA GLU A 85 -4.95 2.78 27.13
C GLU A 85 -4.05 2.15 26.05
N MET A 86 -3.94 0.82 26.05
CA MET A 86 -3.15 0.09 25.07
C MET A 86 -3.63 0.35 23.64
N ILE A 87 -4.94 0.32 23.41
CA ILE A 87 -5.57 0.61 22.12
C ILE A 87 -5.31 2.06 21.72
N GLY A 88 -5.52 3.03 22.62
CA GLY A 88 -5.26 4.44 22.36
C GLY A 88 -3.79 4.70 22.01
N ASN A 89 -2.86 4.08 22.71
CA ASN A 89 -1.42 4.18 22.41
C ASN A 89 -1.10 3.59 21.04
N TRP A 90 -1.75 2.47 20.66
CA TRP A 90 -1.58 1.89 19.34
C TRP A 90 -2.12 2.80 18.24
N GLU A 91 -3.32 3.36 18.41
CA GLU A 91 -3.92 4.31 17.46
C GLU A 91 -3.02 5.54 17.25
N ASN A 92 -2.50 6.10 18.32
CA ASN A 92 -1.60 7.25 18.25
C ASN A 92 -0.31 6.96 17.46
N LYS A 93 0.23 5.75 17.59
CA LYS A 93 1.43 5.31 16.84
C LYS A 93 1.18 5.13 15.36
N GLN A 94 -0.05 4.85 14.94
CA GLN A 94 -0.38 4.72 13.51
C GLN A 94 -0.18 6.04 12.74
N GLY A 95 -0.38 7.16 13.39
CA GLY A 95 -0.16 8.49 12.80
C GLY A 95 -0.99 8.70 11.52
N GLY A 96 -0.30 8.92 10.39
CA GLY A 96 -0.92 9.15 9.07
C GLY A 96 -1.14 7.90 8.23
N LEU A 97 -0.77 6.71 8.71
CA LEU A 97 -0.83 5.47 7.92
C LEU A 97 -2.23 5.17 7.41
N VAL A 98 -2.32 4.83 6.13
CA VAL A 98 -3.56 4.48 5.44
C VAL A 98 -3.48 3.02 5.03
N TYR A 99 -4.32 2.18 5.65
CA TYR A 99 -4.40 0.77 5.28
C TYR A 99 -5.22 0.62 3.99
N LEU A 100 -4.70 -0.18 3.06
CA LEU A 100 -5.27 -0.38 1.74
C LEU A 100 -5.84 -1.79 1.64
N HIS A 101 -6.99 -1.91 0.99
CA HIS A 101 -7.64 -3.19 0.75
C HIS A 101 -7.45 -3.59 -0.72
N ASP A 102 -6.51 -4.47 -0.98
CA ASP A 102 -6.13 -4.97 -2.30
C ASP A 102 -5.78 -6.47 -2.26
N CYS A 103 -5.12 -6.98 -3.32
CA CYS A 103 -4.75 -8.39 -3.40
C CYS A 103 -3.40 -8.73 -2.73
N LEU A 104 -2.69 -7.73 -2.18
CA LEU A 104 -1.44 -7.98 -1.47
C LEU A 104 -1.72 -8.45 -0.03
N SER A 105 -0.74 -9.10 0.55
CA SER A 105 -0.83 -9.65 1.91
C SER A 105 -0.98 -8.58 2.99
N LEU A 106 -0.37 -7.42 2.74
CA LEU A 106 -0.52 -6.20 3.52
C LEU A 106 -0.13 -5.01 2.63
N SER A 107 -0.97 -3.99 2.56
CA SER A 107 -0.69 -2.75 1.83
C SER A 107 -0.97 -1.53 2.69
N ILE A 108 0.00 -0.61 2.75
CA ILE A 108 -0.09 0.64 3.52
C ILE A 108 0.42 1.80 2.66
N ALA A 109 -0.26 2.95 2.71
CA ALA A 109 0.31 4.22 2.30
C ALA A 109 0.69 5.04 3.52
N LEU A 110 1.78 5.80 3.44
CA LEU A 110 2.26 6.61 4.57
C LEU A 110 1.30 7.74 4.92
N ASP A 111 0.61 8.29 3.92
CA ASP A 111 -0.42 9.32 4.10
C ASP A 111 -1.31 9.43 2.85
N PHE A 112 -2.33 10.27 2.90
CA PHE A 112 -2.99 10.79 1.70
C PHE A 112 -2.16 11.90 1.05
N ASN A 113 -2.37 12.13 -0.25
CA ASN A 113 -1.73 13.25 -0.95
C ASN A 113 -2.34 14.62 -0.62
N PHE A 114 -3.59 14.64 -0.13
CA PHE A 114 -4.32 15.84 0.30
C PHE A 114 -5.07 15.60 1.60
N CYS A 115 -5.32 16.67 2.32
CA CYS A 115 -6.21 16.72 3.47
C CYS A 115 -7.23 17.88 3.30
N GLN A 116 -8.31 17.79 4.06
CA GLN A 116 -9.28 18.89 4.19
C GLN A 116 -8.82 19.81 5.32
N ASP A 117 -8.48 21.03 4.96
CA ASP A 117 -8.16 22.10 5.91
C ASP A 117 -9.39 22.99 6.07
N GLU A 118 -9.73 23.36 7.29
CA GLU A 118 -10.92 24.17 7.59
C GLU A 118 -10.84 25.59 7.02
N ILE A 119 -9.63 26.14 6.89
CA ILE A 119 -9.39 27.53 6.44
C ILE A 119 -9.05 27.56 4.95
N LYS A 120 -8.17 26.66 4.49
CA LYS A 120 -7.63 26.65 3.13
C LYS A 120 -8.40 25.75 2.17
N GLY A 121 -9.40 25.01 2.68
CA GLY A 121 -10.07 23.96 1.93
C GLY A 121 -9.15 22.77 1.69
N ARG A 122 -9.05 22.29 0.44
CA ARG A 122 -8.19 21.15 0.10
C ARG A 122 -6.73 21.58 0.01
N SER A 123 -5.87 21.06 0.86
CA SER A 123 -4.43 21.31 0.87
C SER A 123 -3.63 20.00 0.76
N ARG A 124 -2.37 20.07 0.30
CA ARG A 124 -1.49 18.89 0.31
C ARG A 124 -1.11 18.55 1.75
N THR A 125 -0.97 17.26 2.00
CA THR A 125 -0.31 16.80 3.22
C THR A 125 1.18 17.03 3.12
N TYR A 126 1.91 16.92 4.23
CA TYR A 126 3.37 17.02 4.23
C TYR A 126 4.02 16.03 3.25
N LEU A 127 3.62 14.75 3.31
CA LEU A 127 4.14 13.74 2.38
C LEU A 127 3.68 13.96 0.93
N GLY A 128 2.49 14.51 0.73
CA GLY A 128 2.01 14.91 -0.60
C GLY A 128 2.83 16.04 -1.22
N GLU A 129 3.35 16.97 -0.41
CA GLU A 129 4.29 18.00 -0.87
C GLU A 129 5.68 17.43 -1.18
N LEU A 130 6.20 16.55 -0.31
CA LEU A 130 7.49 15.89 -0.54
C LEU A 130 7.46 15.06 -1.83
N GLU A 131 6.42 14.24 -2.04
CA GLU A 131 6.27 13.44 -3.26
C GLU A 131 6.25 14.32 -4.50
N GLN A 132 5.51 15.43 -4.48
CA GLN A 132 5.45 16.35 -5.60
C GLN A 132 6.83 16.95 -5.93
N LYS A 133 7.55 17.43 -4.92
CA LYS A 133 8.90 18.01 -5.10
C LYS A 133 9.90 16.97 -5.58
N ALA A 134 9.86 15.76 -4.99
CA ALA A 134 10.71 14.66 -5.39
C ALA A 134 10.46 14.26 -6.85
N LYS A 135 9.21 14.09 -7.24
CA LYS A 135 8.82 13.59 -8.57
C LYS A 135 9.05 14.58 -9.71
N TYR A 136 8.69 15.85 -9.49
CA TYR A 136 8.71 16.86 -10.56
C TYR A 136 9.93 17.77 -10.54
N GLN A 137 10.59 17.91 -9.39
CA GLN A 137 11.76 18.76 -9.22
C GLN A 137 13.03 17.97 -8.90
N GLN A 138 12.92 16.65 -8.73
CA GLN A 138 14.02 15.76 -8.30
C GLN A 138 14.73 16.30 -7.05
N ASN A 139 13.95 16.86 -6.13
CA ASN A 139 14.47 17.50 -4.93
C ASN A 139 15.07 16.48 -3.97
N GLU A 140 16.38 16.49 -3.79
CA GLU A 140 17.15 15.56 -2.99
C GLU A 140 16.70 15.50 -1.53
N GLU A 141 16.45 16.64 -0.91
CA GLU A 141 15.99 16.69 0.47
C GLU A 141 14.63 16.01 0.63
N SER A 142 13.72 16.23 -0.33
CA SER A 142 12.39 15.59 -0.32
C SER A 142 12.49 14.07 -0.49
N ILE A 143 13.38 13.60 -1.36
CA ILE A 143 13.63 12.16 -1.56
C ILE A 143 14.16 11.56 -0.26
N GLU A 144 15.14 12.21 0.38
CA GLU A 144 15.74 11.71 1.61
C GLU A 144 14.73 11.64 2.76
N ARG A 145 13.86 12.65 2.92
CA ARG A 145 12.79 12.65 3.92
C ARG A 145 11.77 11.53 3.67
N ILE A 146 11.43 11.25 2.40
CA ILE A 146 10.57 10.11 2.05
C ILE A 146 11.24 8.80 2.43
N VAL A 147 12.52 8.63 2.11
CA VAL A 147 13.30 7.43 2.46
C VAL A 147 13.35 7.22 3.98
N GLU A 148 13.63 8.26 4.76
CA GLU A 148 13.61 8.21 6.22
C GLU A 148 12.24 7.71 6.73
N LYS A 149 11.15 8.26 6.19
CA LYS A 149 9.79 7.88 6.60
C LYS A 149 9.42 6.46 6.24
N ILE A 150 9.88 5.98 5.09
CA ILE A 150 9.73 4.58 4.68
C ILE A 150 10.47 3.65 5.65
N ILE A 151 11.71 3.97 6.00
CA ILE A 151 12.52 3.16 6.93
C ILE A 151 11.87 3.12 8.33
N GLU A 152 11.41 4.25 8.85
CA GLU A 152 10.65 4.29 10.10
C GLU A 152 9.43 3.36 10.05
N THR A 153 8.72 3.33 8.91
CA THR A 153 7.56 2.47 8.74
C THR A 153 7.94 1.00 8.60
N ILE A 154 9.04 0.69 7.91
CA ILE A 154 9.58 -0.68 7.82
C ILE A 154 9.96 -1.18 9.22
N ASP A 155 10.59 -0.35 10.03
CA ASP A 155 10.96 -0.73 11.41
C ASP A 155 9.74 -0.88 12.33
N PHE A 156 8.69 -0.10 12.08
CA PHE A 156 7.45 -0.13 12.85
C PHE A 156 6.56 -1.33 12.51
N ILE A 157 6.55 -1.80 11.26
CA ILE A 157 5.72 -2.92 10.77
C ILE A 157 6.59 -4.17 10.61
N SER A 158 6.46 -5.14 11.53
CA SER A 158 7.24 -6.38 11.54
C SER A 158 7.24 -7.11 10.20
N PHE A 159 6.07 -7.24 9.55
CA PHE A 159 5.93 -7.87 8.23
C PHE A 159 6.83 -7.23 7.16
N TYR A 160 7.01 -5.91 7.19
CA TYR A 160 7.89 -5.20 6.26
C TYR A 160 9.35 -5.40 6.64
N LYS A 161 9.63 -5.38 7.95
CA LYS A 161 10.97 -5.60 8.47
C LYS A 161 11.50 -7.01 8.16
N GLU A 162 10.64 -8.01 8.13
CA GLU A 162 10.98 -9.40 7.87
C GLU A 162 11.05 -9.75 6.37
N ALA A 163 10.60 -8.87 5.46
CA ALA A 163 10.69 -9.14 4.03
C ALA A 163 12.13 -9.46 3.59
N ASP A 164 12.31 -10.48 2.74
CA ASP A 164 13.61 -10.89 2.23
C ASP A 164 14.20 -9.86 1.26
N PHE A 165 13.34 -9.24 0.44
CA PHE A 165 13.72 -8.32 -0.63
C PHE A 165 12.90 -7.03 -0.58
N VAL A 166 13.50 -5.97 -1.13
CA VAL A 166 12.78 -4.75 -1.50
C VAL A 166 12.72 -4.63 -3.03
N CYS A 167 11.63 -4.06 -3.53
CA CYS A 167 11.39 -3.90 -4.95
C CYS A 167 10.60 -2.63 -5.22
N ALA A 168 10.94 -1.85 -6.24
CA ALA A 168 10.08 -0.78 -6.74
C ALA A 168 9.05 -1.33 -7.72
N VAL A 169 7.87 -0.69 -7.81
CA VAL A 169 7.02 -0.84 -8.98
C VAL A 169 7.80 -0.27 -10.18
N PRO A 170 8.23 -1.10 -11.15
CA PRO A 170 9.13 -0.64 -12.20
C PRO A 170 8.40 0.31 -13.15
N ALA A 171 9.07 1.41 -13.51
CA ALA A 171 8.56 2.31 -14.53
C ALA A 171 8.83 1.78 -15.93
N PRO A 172 7.96 2.09 -16.92
CA PRO A 172 8.27 1.81 -18.31
C PRO A 172 9.59 2.49 -18.73
N PRO A 173 10.40 1.88 -19.63
CA PRO A 173 11.74 2.35 -19.99
C PRO A 173 11.83 3.77 -20.58
N SER A 174 10.69 4.38 -20.89
CA SER A 174 10.60 5.75 -21.44
C SER A 174 10.61 6.85 -20.39
N LYS A 175 10.56 6.52 -19.12
CA LYS A 175 10.49 7.50 -18.03
C LYS A 175 11.89 8.00 -17.70
N HIS A 176 12.13 9.31 -17.82
CA HIS A 176 13.45 9.93 -17.55
C HIS A 176 13.86 9.87 -16.08
N PHE A 177 12.91 9.90 -15.15
CA PHE A 177 13.14 9.81 -13.72
C PHE A 177 12.11 8.87 -13.07
N ASP A 178 12.60 7.88 -12.39
CA ASP A 178 11.79 6.87 -11.69
C ASP A 178 11.93 7.03 -10.19
N LEU A 179 11.02 7.78 -9.57
CA LEU A 179 11.04 8.05 -8.14
C LEU A 179 10.95 6.78 -7.28
N PRO A 180 10.06 5.80 -7.56
CA PRO A 180 10.05 4.55 -6.82
C PRO A 180 11.40 3.82 -6.85
N HIS A 181 12.05 3.73 -8.01
CA HIS A 181 13.36 3.09 -8.15
C HIS A 181 14.43 3.82 -7.32
N GLU A 182 14.48 5.15 -7.38
CA GLU A 182 15.41 5.96 -6.59
C GLU A 182 15.20 5.76 -5.08
N ILE A 183 13.94 5.78 -4.62
CA ILE A 183 13.58 5.53 -3.23
C ILE A 183 14.06 4.14 -2.80
N VAL A 184 13.72 3.10 -3.57
CA VAL A 184 14.07 1.72 -3.21
C VAL A 184 15.58 1.49 -3.20
N SER A 185 16.32 2.11 -4.11
CA SER A 185 17.80 2.04 -4.12
C SER A 185 18.38 2.56 -2.80
N ARG A 186 17.91 3.70 -2.31
CA ARG A 186 18.37 4.29 -1.04
C ARG A 186 17.90 3.48 0.17
N VAL A 187 16.65 3.04 0.17
CA VAL A 187 16.09 2.18 1.23
C VAL A 187 16.90 0.89 1.33
N SER A 188 17.12 0.19 0.21
CA SER A 188 17.89 -1.06 0.13
C SER A 188 19.28 -0.92 0.77
N GLN A 189 20.00 0.15 0.43
CA GLN A 189 21.32 0.42 1.00
C GLN A 189 21.27 0.65 2.52
N LYS A 190 20.33 1.47 2.99
CA LYS A 190 20.22 1.84 4.42
C LYS A 190 19.80 0.68 5.31
N ILE A 191 18.88 -0.19 4.82
CA ILE A 191 18.42 -1.35 5.61
C ILE A 191 19.15 -2.66 5.27
N SER A 192 20.14 -2.61 4.35
CA SER A 192 20.94 -3.76 3.93
C SER A 192 20.10 -4.94 3.41
N LYS A 193 19.02 -4.66 2.65
CA LYS A 193 18.20 -5.68 1.97
C LYS A 193 18.41 -5.61 0.45
N PRO A 194 18.49 -6.76 -0.24
CA PRO A 194 18.66 -6.78 -1.70
C PRO A 194 17.50 -6.09 -2.43
N ASN A 195 17.81 -5.20 -3.37
CA ASN A 195 16.88 -4.61 -4.31
C ASN A 195 16.78 -5.50 -5.56
N ILE A 196 15.57 -5.97 -5.86
CA ILE A 196 15.32 -6.87 -7.00
C ILE A 196 14.59 -6.18 -8.16
N THR A 197 14.50 -4.85 -8.15
CA THR A 197 13.77 -4.08 -9.18
C THR A 197 14.31 -4.32 -10.58
N ASP A 198 15.62 -4.42 -10.74
CA ASP A 198 16.28 -4.54 -12.05
C ASP A 198 16.10 -5.93 -12.70
N HIS A 199 15.50 -6.89 -11.99
CA HIS A 199 15.14 -8.20 -12.57
C HIS A 199 13.84 -8.16 -13.40
N PHE A 200 13.16 -7.02 -13.47
CA PHE A 200 12.05 -6.83 -14.39
C PHE A 200 12.53 -6.43 -15.79
N GLU A 201 11.99 -7.08 -16.80
CA GLU A 201 12.22 -6.76 -18.21
C GLU A 201 10.90 -6.46 -18.92
N PHE A 202 10.90 -5.42 -19.75
CA PHE A 202 9.78 -5.01 -20.59
C PHE A 202 10.02 -5.46 -22.03
N LYS A 203 9.06 -6.16 -22.63
CA LYS A 203 9.13 -6.57 -24.04
C LYS A 203 8.86 -5.44 -25.01
N GLN A 204 8.08 -4.46 -24.60
CA GLN A 204 7.69 -3.32 -25.44
C GLN A 204 7.99 -2.00 -24.76
N LYS A 205 8.58 -1.07 -25.54
CA LYS A 205 8.74 0.33 -25.13
C LYS A 205 7.43 1.07 -25.42
N LYS A 206 6.50 1.11 -24.49
CA LYS A 206 5.30 1.95 -24.67
C LYS A 206 5.31 3.15 -23.75
N LEU A 207 5.04 4.32 -24.35
CA LEU A 207 4.74 5.56 -23.67
C LEU A 207 3.23 5.57 -23.35
N TRP A 208 2.85 5.51 -22.10
CA TRP A 208 1.46 5.74 -21.72
C TRP A 208 1.34 6.45 -20.37
N SER A 209 0.31 7.30 -20.28
CA SER A 209 -0.06 7.98 -19.05
C SER A 209 -1.27 7.25 -18.43
N ALA A 210 -1.17 6.89 -17.15
CA ALA A 210 -2.25 6.21 -16.44
C ALA A 210 -3.40 7.15 -16.01
N LYS A 211 -3.26 8.47 -16.26
CA LYS A 211 -4.10 9.48 -15.61
C LYS A 211 -5.57 9.51 -16.05
N GLU A 212 -5.89 8.99 -17.24
CA GLU A 212 -7.23 9.12 -17.86
C GLU A 212 -7.81 7.77 -18.31
N CYS A 213 -7.32 6.66 -17.75
CA CYS A 213 -7.71 5.33 -18.18
C CYS A 213 -8.64 4.68 -17.16
N SER A 214 -9.61 3.91 -17.65
CA SER A 214 -10.39 2.98 -16.82
C SER A 214 -9.50 1.93 -16.15
N LEU A 215 -10.03 1.16 -15.22
CA LEU A 215 -9.28 0.07 -14.57
C LEU A 215 -8.91 -1.02 -15.58
N GLU A 216 -9.82 -1.34 -16.46
CA GLU A 216 -9.66 -2.32 -17.54
C GLU A 216 -8.55 -1.88 -18.52
N GLU A 217 -8.57 -0.61 -18.96
CA GLU A 217 -7.54 -0.06 -19.84
C GLU A 217 -6.16 -0.02 -19.16
N LYS A 218 -6.10 0.25 -17.86
CA LYS A 218 -4.84 0.17 -17.11
C LYS A 218 -4.30 -1.25 -17.06
N TRP A 219 -5.17 -2.22 -16.87
CA TRP A 219 -4.79 -3.64 -16.91
C TRP A 219 -4.24 -4.03 -18.29
N GLU A 220 -4.98 -3.73 -19.37
CA GLU A 220 -4.58 -4.05 -20.75
C GLU A 220 -3.24 -3.40 -21.11
N LYS A 221 -3.02 -2.17 -20.67
CA LYS A 221 -1.74 -1.48 -20.86
C LYS A 221 -0.58 -2.17 -20.15
N TRP A 222 -0.80 -2.68 -18.95
CA TRP A 222 0.21 -3.49 -18.27
C TRP A 222 0.48 -4.81 -18.99
N GLU A 223 -0.55 -5.52 -19.46
CA GLU A 223 -0.39 -6.73 -20.29
C GLU A 223 0.40 -6.43 -21.57
N ASP A 224 0.09 -5.34 -22.24
CA ASP A 224 0.78 -4.88 -23.45
C ASP A 224 2.27 -4.62 -23.23
N THR A 225 2.71 -4.26 -22.03
CA THR A 225 4.14 -4.07 -21.76
C THR A 225 4.92 -5.36 -21.86
N GLY A 226 4.26 -6.49 -21.71
CA GLY A 226 4.88 -7.81 -21.66
C GLY A 226 5.92 -7.93 -20.55
N VAL A 227 5.76 -7.19 -19.45
CA VAL A 227 6.70 -7.20 -18.33
C VAL A 227 6.84 -8.59 -17.73
N LEU A 228 8.07 -9.02 -17.51
CA LEU A 228 8.43 -10.30 -16.92
C LEU A 228 9.42 -10.08 -15.80
N PHE A 229 9.31 -10.86 -14.74
CA PHE A 229 10.33 -10.98 -13.71
C PHE A 229 11.22 -12.19 -14.02
N LYS A 230 12.54 -12.02 -13.99
CA LYS A 230 13.50 -13.02 -14.54
C LYS A 230 14.08 -13.99 -13.53
N GLU A 231 13.95 -13.69 -12.24
CA GLU A 231 14.53 -14.52 -11.20
C GLU A 231 13.49 -15.47 -10.59
N ASN A 232 13.98 -16.57 -10.02
CA ASN A 232 13.18 -17.45 -9.18
C ASN A 232 13.33 -17.01 -7.72
N ILE A 233 12.21 -16.61 -7.11
CA ILE A 233 12.15 -16.17 -5.72
C ILE A 233 11.22 -17.05 -4.89
N GLN A 234 11.24 -18.36 -5.16
CA GLN A 234 10.41 -19.35 -4.48
C GLN A 234 10.57 -19.28 -2.96
N GLY A 235 9.45 -19.19 -2.25
CA GLY A 235 9.41 -19.17 -0.79
C GLY A 235 9.92 -17.87 -0.16
N LYS A 236 10.09 -16.80 -0.95
CA LYS A 236 10.56 -15.50 -0.49
C LYS A 236 9.44 -14.51 -0.28
N THR A 237 9.72 -13.50 0.52
CA THR A 237 8.82 -12.37 0.79
C THR A 237 9.40 -11.08 0.20
N VAL A 238 8.55 -10.26 -0.42
CA VAL A 238 8.96 -9.02 -1.08
C VAL A 238 8.17 -7.84 -0.54
N LEU A 239 8.87 -6.76 -0.16
CA LEU A 239 8.28 -5.45 0.08
C LEU A 239 8.34 -4.64 -1.22
N LEU A 240 7.17 -4.46 -1.84
CA LEU A 240 6.97 -3.70 -3.08
C LEU A 240 6.63 -2.25 -2.75
N ILE A 241 7.41 -1.31 -3.27
CA ILE A 241 7.29 0.13 -2.95
C ILE A 241 6.91 0.93 -4.20
N ASP A 242 5.98 1.88 -4.04
CA ASP A 242 5.55 2.81 -5.10
C ASP A 242 5.45 4.25 -4.55
N ASP A 243 5.43 5.25 -5.43
CA ASP A 243 5.26 6.64 -5.03
C ASP A 243 3.80 7.00 -4.75
N LEU A 244 2.87 6.50 -5.55
CA LEU A 244 1.46 6.88 -5.51
C LEU A 244 0.51 5.69 -5.67
N TYR A 245 -0.29 5.43 -4.67
CA TYR A 245 -1.44 4.53 -4.79
C TYR A 245 -2.68 5.30 -5.25
N GLN A 246 -2.99 5.27 -6.53
CA GLN A 246 -4.23 5.82 -7.08
C GLN A 246 -5.29 4.71 -7.13
N SER A 247 -5.30 3.91 -8.17
CA SER A 247 -6.18 2.74 -8.30
C SER A 247 -5.59 1.45 -7.72
N GLY A 248 -4.27 1.43 -7.52
CA GLY A 248 -3.53 0.27 -7.07
C GLY A 248 -3.26 -0.79 -8.14
N ILE A 249 -3.68 -0.54 -9.41
CA ILE A 249 -3.49 -1.51 -10.51
C ILE A 249 -2.01 -1.83 -10.72
N SER A 250 -1.14 -0.82 -10.78
CA SER A 250 0.30 -1.03 -10.99
C SER A 250 0.90 -1.89 -9.89
N LEU A 251 0.64 -1.55 -8.64
CA LEU A 251 1.13 -2.30 -7.49
C LEU A 251 0.64 -3.75 -7.51
N GLN A 252 -0.65 -3.97 -7.74
CA GLN A 252 -1.26 -5.30 -7.77
C GLN A 252 -0.77 -6.12 -8.98
N TYR A 253 -0.60 -5.50 -10.15
CA TYR A 253 -0.10 -6.18 -11.34
C TYR A 253 1.34 -6.68 -11.13
N ILE A 254 2.22 -5.84 -10.60
CA ILE A 254 3.61 -6.23 -10.31
C ILE A 254 3.69 -7.28 -9.19
N ALA A 255 2.85 -7.15 -8.15
CA ALA A 255 2.76 -8.18 -7.11
C ALA A 255 2.39 -9.55 -7.68
N MET A 256 1.48 -9.61 -8.64
CA MET A 256 1.12 -10.87 -9.32
C MET A 256 2.29 -11.43 -10.14
N LYS A 257 3.12 -10.58 -10.78
CA LYS A 257 4.33 -11.06 -11.49
C LYS A 257 5.37 -11.63 -10.53
N LEU A 258 5.53 -11.06 -9.34
CA LEU A 258 6.39 -11.62 -8.30
C LEU A 258 5.86 -12.97 -7.77
N GLN A 259 4.54 -13.09 -7.59
CA GLN A 259 3.91 -14.35 -7.22
C GLN A 259 4.08 -15.43 -8.30
N ASP A 260 4.02 -15.06 -9.59
CA ASP A 260 4.32 -15.97 -10.70
C ASP A 260 5.76 -16.50 -10.64
N ALA A 261 6.69 -15.71 -10.13
CA ALA A 261 8.09 -16.09 -9.92
C ALA A 261 8.31 -16.91 -8.64
N GLY A 262 7.23 -17.28 -7.94
CA GLY A 262 7.27 -18.13 -6.74
C GLY A 262 7.31 -17.39 -5.42
N CYS A 263 7.13 -16.06 -5.40
CA CYS A 263 7.06 -15.30 -4.15
C CYS A 263 5.88 -15.78 -3.29
N ASP A 264 6.10 -16.03 -2.00
CA ASP A 264 5.06 -16.47 -1.07
C ASP A 264 4.17 -15.31 -0.64
N GLU A 265 4.79 -14.20 -0.23
CA GLU A 265 4.08 -13.03 0.28
C GLU A 265 4.61 -11.75 -0.40
N VAL A 266 3.69 -10.91 -0.87
CA VAL A 266 4.01 -9.57 -1.35
C VAL A 266 3.33 -8.55 -0.47
N TYR A 267 4.14 -7.69 0.12
CA TYR A 267 3.69 -6.53 0.90
C TYR A 267 3.81 -5.27 0.07
N GLY A 268 2.88 -4.34 0.22
CA GLY A 268 2.87 -3.06 -0.48
C GLY A 268 3.10 -1.89 0.46
N LEU A 269 3.98 -0.96 0.07
CA LEU A 269 4.17 0.30 0.77
C LEU A 269 4.20 1.43 -0.25
N THR A 270 3.36 2.44 -0.09
CA THR A 270 3.36 3.60 -0.97
C THR A 270 3.57 4.89 -0.19
N VAL A 271 4.23 5.86 -0.83
CA VAL A 271 4.46 7.16 -0.18
C VAL A 271 3.13 7.84 0.12
N ILE A 272 2.24 7.89 -0.86
CA ILE A 272 0.93 8.53 -0.70
C ILE A 272 -0.20 7.74 -1.34
N LYS A 273 -1.40 7.86 -0.76
CA LYS A 273 -2.68 7.45 -1.36
C LYS A 273 -3.36 8.67 -1.99
N SER A 274 -3.83 8.53 -3.22
CA SER A 274 -4.66 9.56 -3.83
C SER A 274 -5.93 9.80 -3.02
N TRP A 275 -6.24 11.07 -2.74
CA TRP A 275 -7.46 11.47 -2.06
C TRP A 275 -8.74 11.13 -2.85
N SER A 276 -8.67 11.25 -4.17
CA SER A 276 -9.77 10.93 -5.07
C SER A 276 -9.44 9.72 -5.94
N ASP A 277 -10.39 8.81 -6.06
CA ASP A 277 -10.34 7.63 -6.94
C ASP A 277 -11.29 7.81 -8.12
N THR A 278 -11.22 8.95 -8.83
CA THR A 278 -12.14 9.28 -9.93
C THR A 278 -12.04 8.29 -11.12
N ASP A 279 -10.92 7.64 -11.26
CA ASP A 279 -10.64 6.63 -12.28
C ASP A 279 -11.15 5.22 -11.91
N ASN A 280 -11.81 5.09 -10.79
CA ASN A 280 -12.49 3.86 -10.36
C ASN A 280 -14.01 3.96 -10.47
N ASN A 281 -14.53 4.95 -11.20
CA ASN A 281 -15.96 5.13 -11.45
C ASN A 281 -16.40 4.32 -12.66
#